data_ad744acc6990ead015f6579cd589a52b
#
_entry.id   ad744acc6990ead015f6579cd589a52b
#
_cell.length_a   1.000
_cell.length_b   1.000
_cell.length_c   1.000
_cell.angle_alpha   90.00
_cell.angle_beta   90.00
_cell.angle_gamma   90.00
#
_symmetry.space_group_name_H-M   'P 1'
#
loop_
_entity.id
_entity.type
_entity.pdbx_description
1 polymer ?
#
loop_
_entity_poly.entity_id
_entity_poly.type
_entity_poly.pdbx_seq_one_letter_code
_entity_poly.pdbx_strand_id
1 'polypeptide(L)'
;MAENNSGFEVWLCNKDKKVLKIVIDKDKIIKIIGRHKDNQKYLPMFLQNGNLSLENLQTWFRKRMIPSERENRAYVMKTSKDLLNTYRNFFSLSDQYWLKYDKRETWEKLNFFDNPYCEEVGKAFFGIWEVNKEKIRTHAEKGELDGSLDTSSLISFSPDLTTNGILIKKWKKEDGISCLYKGAGIKIDQEPISEVLASMVLKQLNLLDFVEYSLVIESMQLCSKCKNFITRDTEFVPASHVMRLFKQNEGEDLMNFFIRSCNELKIKGAEDYIKKMIYCDYVIGNTDRHLGNFGFIRDANTAEIIGFAPLFDSGSAFQLRSNESPAFVYFSEENKKEAIKYVKKNYKKKLPQKLTCSAMEQMIKTYPTLNNDQRDLLIQLIQKSNGRVKKISEKEISPLSK
;
A
#
# COMPACT_ATOMS: atom_id res chain seq x y z
N MET A 1 -7.58 42.66 15.74
CA MET A 1 -6.22 42.44 15.22
C MET A 1 -6.32 41.38 14.16
N ALA A 2 -6.13 41.68 12.88
CA ALA A 2 -6.13 40.69 11.82
C ALA A 2 -4.84 39.87 11.97
N GLU A 3 -4.97 38.56 12.26
CA GLU A 3 -3.84 37.67 12.16
C GLU A 3 -3.33 37.69 10.72
N ASN A 4 -2.11 38.15 10.53
CA ASN A 4 -1.39 38.05 9.28
C ASN A 4 -1.16 36.55 9.00
N ASN A 5 -2.10 35.90 8.31
CA ASN A 5 -1.94 34.58 7.76
C ASN A 5 -0.95 34.62 6.59
N SER A 6 0.34 34.66 6.90
CA SER A 6 1.44 34.63 5.93
C SER A 6 1.78 33.18 5.57
N GLY A 7 0.84 32.46 4.95
CA GLY A 7 1.12 31.13 4.41
C GLY A 7 1.93 31.20 3.10
N PHE A 8 2.64 30.13 2.77
CA PHE A 8 3.43 30.02 1.55
C PHE A 8 2.58 29.52 0.38
N GLU A 9 2.68 30.18 -0.77
CA GLU A 9 2.07 29.71 -2.01
C GLU A 9 2.93 28.63 -2.66
N VAL A 10 2.37 27.45 -2.89
CA VAL A 10 3.05 26.32 -3.52
C VAL A 10 2.20 25.68 -4.60
N TRP A 11 2.84 24.93 -5.49
CA TRP A 11 2.14 24.11 -6.47
C TRP A 11 2.11 22.65 -6.03
N LEU A 12 0.93 22.05 -5.95
CA LEU A 12 0.81 20.61 -6.05
C LEU A 12 1.06 20.21 -7.50
N CYS A 13 2.06 19.37 -7.71
CA CYS A 13 2.44 18.85 -9.01
C CYS A 13 2.24 17.33 -9.07
N ASN A 14 2.00 16.81 -10.29
CA ASN A 14 2.21 15.41 -10.63
C ASN A 14 3.39 15.36 -11.61
N LYS A 15 4.49 14.76 -11.22
CA LYS A 15 5.79 14.99 -11.88
C LYS A 15 6.02 16.51 -12.08
N ASP A 16 6.40 16.96 -13.25
CA ASP A 16 6.60 18.39 -13.53
C ASP A 16 5.31 19.13 -13.94
N LYS A 17 4.17 18.44 -13.96
CA LYS A 17 2.88 19.07 -14.30
C LYS A 17 2.26 19.74 -13.07
N LYS A 18 2.17 21.06 -13.08
CA LYS A 18 1.47 21.84 -12.08
C LYS A 18 -0.03 21.54 -12.15
N VAL A 19 -0.65 21.19 -11.01
CA VAL A 19 -2.06 20.79 -10.95
C VAL A 19 -2.90 21.78 -10.16
N LEU A 20 -2.52 22.05 -8.91
CA LEU A 20 -3.21 22.99 -8.02
C LEU A 20 -2.23 23.99 -7.43
N LYS A 21 -2.66 25.25 -7.31
CA LYS A 21 -1.97 26.25 -6.54
C LYS A 21 -2.64 26.39 -5.19
N ILE A 22 -1.89 26.19 -4.10
CA ILE A 22 -2.41 26.12 -2.74
C ILE A 22 -1.58 27.01 -1.81
N VAL A 23 -2.16 27.35 -0.66
CA VAL A 23 -1.46 28.05 0.43
C VAL A 23 -1.29 27.09 1.58
N ILE A 24 -0.07 27.00 2.11
CA ILE A 24 0.29 26.18 3.27
C ILE A 24 0.76 27.12 4.39
N ASP A 25 0.23 26.87 5.58
CA ASP A 25 0.70 27.48 6.83
C ASP A 25 0.95 26.38 7.86
N LYS A 26 2.18 26.33 8.44
CA LYS A 26 2.57 25.37 9.49
C LYS A 26 2.13 23.92 9.18
N ASP A 27 2.46 23.41 8.00
CA ASP A 27 2.15 22.06 7.52
C ASP A 27 0.64 21.78 7.26
N LYS A 28 -0.18 22.81 7.26
CA LYS A 28 -1.60 22.71 6.92
C LYS A 28 -1.90 23.46 5.62
N ILE A 29 -2.64 22.81 4.75
CA ILE A 29 -3.21 23.49 3.59
C ILE A 29 -4.38 24.32 4.09
N ILE A 30 -4.31 25.63 3.88
CA ILE A 30 -5.31 26.58 4.36
C ILE A 30 -6.19 27.12 3.23
N LYS A 31 -5.74 27.03 1.97
CA LYS A 31 -6.50 27.57 0.84
C LYS A 31 -6.10 26.93 -0.50
N ILE A 32 -7.06 26.76 -1.39
CA ILE A 32 -6.85 26.49 -2.82
C ILE A 32 -7.03 27.82 -3.54
N ILE A 33 -5.99 28.31 -4.23
CA ILE A 33 -6.00 29.62 -4.89
C ILE A 33 -6.02 29.53 -6.42
N GLY A 34 -5.77 28.35 -6.99
CA GLY A 34 -5.81 28.18 -8.43
C GLY A 34 -5.75 26.74 -8.89
N ARG A 35 -6.17 26.51 -10.14
CA ARG A 35 -6.11 25.23 -10.85
C ARG A 35 -5.45 25.46 -12.20
N HIS A 36 -4.55 24.54 -12.59
CA HIS A 36 -4.01 24.58 -13.94
C HIS A 36 -5.02 23.96 -14.91
N LYS A 37 -5.54 24.72 -15.85
CA LYS A 37 -6.67 24.30 -16.71
C LYS A 37 -6.36 23.03 -17.51
N ASP A 38 -5.19 22.96 -18.12
CA ASP A 38 -4.82 21.86 -19.02
C ASP A 38 -4.39 20.57 -18.27
N ASN A 39 -4.13 20.67 -16.97
CA ASN A 39 -3.61 19.55 -16.17
C ASN A 39 -4.65 18.93 -15.23
N GLN A 40 -5.95 19.20 -15.44
CA GLN A 40 -7.01 18.69 -14.54
C GLN A 40 -7.08 17.17 -14.48
N LYS A 41 -6.76 16.46 -15.57
CA LYS A 41 -6.70 15.00 -15.59
C LYS A 41 -5.61 14.42 -14.65
N TYR A 42 -4.59 15.20 -14.30
CA TYR A 42 -3.53 14.82 -13.36
C TYR A 42 -3.87 15.10 -11.89
N LEU A 43 -5.08 15.57 -11.57
CA LEU A 43 -5.54 15.60 -10.19
C LEU A 43 -5.49 14.19 -9.57
N PRO A 44 -5.17 14.07 -8.27
CA PRO A 44 -5.41 12.81 -7.56
C PRO A 44 -6.83 12.32 -7.82
N MET A 45 -7.00 11.03 -8.15
CA MET A 45 -8.32 10.45 -8.46
C MET A 45 -9.34 10.77 -7.36
N PHE A 46 -8.91 10.76 -6.10
CA PHE A 46 -9.70 11.14 -4.94
C PHE A 46 -10.37 12.53 -5.03
N LEU A 47 -9.79 13.45 -5.80
CA LEU A 47 -10.20 14.86 -5.92
C LEU A 47 -10.91 15.16 -7.25
N GLN A 48 -11.08 14.18 -8.13
CA GLN A 48 -11.74 14.35 -9.43
C GLN A 48 -13.27 14.36 -9.31
N ASN A 49 -13.95 14.55 -10.43
CA ASN A 49 -15.41 14.48 -10.57
C ASN A 49 -16.18 15.33 -9.54
N GLY A 50 -15.79 16.59 -9.37
CA GLY A 50 -16.48 17.51 -8.44
C GLY A 50 -16.05 17.37 -6.96
N ASN A 51 -15.20 16.40 -6.62
CA ASN A 51 -14.75 16.16 -5.24
C ASN A 51 -13.68 17.15 -4.75
N LEU A 52 -13.22 18.09 -5.57
CA LEU A 52 -12.20 19.04 -5.15
C LEU A 52 -12.77 20.11 -4.21
N SER A 53 -12.52 19.95 -2.94
CA SER A 53 -12.73 20.93 -1.87
C SER A 53 -11.47 21.04 -1.01
N LEU A 54 -11.38 22.09 -0.20
CA LEU A 54 -10.27 22.24 0.77
C LEU A 54 -10.22 21.05 1.75
N GLU A 55 -11.37 20.65 2.27
CA GLU A 55 -11.49 19.52 3.20
C GLU A 55 -11.05 18.20 2.57
N ASN A 56 -11.48 17.92 1.34
CA ASN A 56 -11.07 16.71 0.62
C ASN A 56 -9.58 16.72 0.30
N LEU A 57 -9.03 17.87 -0.07
CA LEU A 57 -7.60 18.02 -0.30
C LEU A 57 -6.79 17.76 0.98
N GLN A 58 -7.19 18.36 2.10
CA GLN A 58 -6.58 18.10 3.40
C GLN A 58 -6.70 16.63 3.83
N THR A 59 -7.83 15.99 3.54
CA THR A 59 -8.04 14.57 3.84
C THR A 59 -7.14 13.69 2.99
N TRP A 60 -6.97 13.99 1.70
CA TRP A 60 -6.07 13.28 0.82
C TRP A 60 -4.60 13.40 1.29
N PHE A 61 -4.16 14.59 1.70
CA PHE A 61 -2.82 14.79 2.26
C PHE A 61 -2.62 14.00 3.56
N ARG A 62 -3.58 14.07 4.50
CA ARG A 62 -3.52 13.31 5.76
C ARG A 62 -3.39 11.80 5.54
N LYS A 63 -4.08 11.26 4.56
CA LYS A 63 -4.00 9.83 4.21
C LYS A 63 -2.65 9.41 3.60
N ARG A 64 -1.85 10.35 3.13
CA ARG A 64 -0.49 10.09 2.64
C ARG A 64 0.56 10.18 3.76
N MET A 65 0.22 10.74 4.89
CA MET A 65 1.12 10.86 6.04
C MET A 65 1.10 9.58 6.88
N ILE A 66 2.12 9.44 7.74
CA ILE A 66 2.18 8.37 8.73
C ILE A 66 0.94 8.43 9.63
N PRO A 67 0.17 7.33 9.78
CA PRO A 67 -0.96 7.30 10.69
C PRO A 67 -0.54 7.60 12.14
N SER A 68 -1.45 8.20 12.91
CA SER A 68 -1.23 8.46 14.35
C SER A 68 -0.99 7.18 15.15
N GLU A 69 -1.60 6.11 14.71
CA GLU A 69 -1.62 4.78 15.32
C GLU A 69 -0.37 3.94 14.99
N ARG A 70 0.51 4.43 14.08
CA ARG A 70 1.72 3.67 13.76
C ARG A 70 2.59 3.48 15.00
N GLU A 71 3.01 2.24 15.21
CA GLU A 71 3.95 1.88 16.25
C GLU A 71 5.24 2.71 16.13
N ASN A 72 5.81 3.08 17.27
CA ASN A 72 7.01 3.94 17.40
C ASN A 72 6.88 5.38 16.82
N ARG A 73 5.70 5.78 16.29
CA ARG A 73 5.52 7.14 15.76
C ARG A 73 5.84 8.21 16.80
N ALA A 74 5.32 8.06 18.03
CA ALA A 74 5.56 9.04 19.11
C ALA A 74 7.04 9.21 19.42
N TYR A 75 7.81 8.12 19.36
CA TYR A 75 9.26 8.14 19.55
C TYR A 75 9.96 8.83 18.37
N VAL A 76 9.66 8.44 17.14
CA VAL A 76 10.21 9.07 15.93
C VAL A 76 9.90 10.57 15.91
N MET A 77 8.66 10.96 16.29
CA MET A 77 8.24 12.35 16.37
C MET A 77 8.98 13.13 17.46
N LYS A 78 9.27 12.49 18.60
CA LYS A 78 9.99 13.14 19.72
C LYS A 78 11.48 13.33 19.43
N THR A 79 12.12 12.34 18.83
CA THR A 79 13.54 12.38 18.42
C THR A 79 13.79 13.25 17.19
N SER A 80 12.75 13.47 16.40
CA SER A 80 12.80 14.11 15.11
C SER A 80 11.98 15.40 15.06
N LYS A 81 11.81 16.12 16.21
CA LYS A 81 11.03 17.36 16.23
C LYS A 81 11.44 18.34 15.13
N ASP A 82 12.73 18.40 14.83
CA ASP A 82 13.28 19.19 13.73
C ASP A 82 13.14 18.51 12.36
N LEU A 83 13.04 17.16 12.35
CA LEU A 83 12.88 16.32 11.16
C LEU A 83 11.48 16.43 10.54
N LEU A 84 10.47 16.64 11.36
CA LEU A 84 9.07 16.61 10.94
C LEU A 84 8.49 17.98 10.58
N ASN A 85 9.18 19.04 10.93
CA ASN A 85 8.87 20.38 10.40
C ASN A 85 9.13 20.49 8.89
N THR A 86 9.61 19.43 8.27
CA THR A 86 10.13 19.40 6.91
C THR A 86 9.48 18.38 5.99
N TYR A 87 8.17 18.10 6.11
CA TYR A 87 7.38 17.48 5.02
C TYR A 87 7.32 18.36 3.76
N ARG A 88 8.41 19.06 3.46
CA ARG A 88 8.39 20.16 2.49
C ARG A 88 7.80 19.74 1.15
N ASN A 89 8.30 18.68 0.55
CA ASN A 89 7.89 18.33 -0.81
C ASN A 89 6.85 17.20 -0.89
N PHE A 90 6.57 16.46 0.18
CA PHE A 90 5.55 15.41 0.23
C PHE A 90 5.68 14.31 -0.83
N PHE A 91 6.89 13.98 -1.27
CA PHE A 91 7.12 12.85 -2.15
C PHE A 91 6.68 11.52 -1.54
N SER A 92 6.26 10.59 -2.38
CA SER A 92 5.88 9.23 -1.99
C SER A 92 6.44 8.22 -2.99
N LEU A 93 6.58 6.96 -2.57
CA LEU A 93 6.87 5.82 -3.46
C LEU A 93 5.60 5.13 -3.97
N SER A 94 4.41 5.64 -3.63
CA SER A 94 3.14 5.12 -4.12
C SER A 94 2.51 5.92 -5.26
N ASP A 95 2.97 7.16 -5.46
CA ASP A 95 2.46 8.08 -6.48
C ASP A 95 3.51 9.12 -6.89
N GLN A 96 3.15 10.01 -7.82
CA GLN A 96 4.06 11.01 -8.39
C GLN A 96 3.72 12.44 -7.94
N TYR A 97 2.91 12.59 -6.89
CA TYR A 97 2.52 13.90 -6.38
C TYR A 97 3.53 14.48 -5.41
N TRP A 98 3.80 15.78 -5.55
CA TRP A 98 4.69 16.52 -4.68
C TRP A 98 4.35 18.01 -4.62
N LEU A 99 4.89 18.69 -3.61
CA LEU A 99 4.76 20.13 -3.44
C LEU A 99 6.01 20.84 -3.96
N LYS A 100 5.82 21.72 -4.92
CA LYS A 100 6.87 22.55 -5.50
C LYS A 100 6.84 23.94 -4.88
N TYR A 101 7.89 24.30 -4.16
CA TYR A 101 8.06 25.59 -3.48
C TYR A 101 8.86 26.57 -4.32
N ASP A 102 9.93 26.13 -4.99
CA ASP A 102 10.82 26.95 -5.78
C ASP A 102 10.73 26.61 -7.28
N LYS A 103 10.95 27.61 -8.13
CA LYS A 103 10.96 27.43 -9.59
C LYS A 103 12.06 26.50 -10.07
N ARG A 104 13.19 26.44 -9.36
CA ARG A 104 14.36 25.59 -9.66
C ARG A 104 14.15 24.11 -9.32
N GLU A 105 13.23 23.81 -8.41
CA GLU A 105 12.89 22.43 -8.07
C GLU A 105 12.27 21.74 -9.29
N THR A 106 12.73 20.53 -9.61
CA THR A 106 12.15 19.68 -10.66
C THR A 106 11.91 18.28 -10.10
N TRP A 107 10.88 17.61 -10.60
CA TRP A 107 10.57 16.25 -10.19
C TRP A 107 11.76 15.32 -10.47
N GLU A 108 12.41 15.46 -11.61
CA GLU A 108 13.54 14.64 -12.03
C GLU A 108 14.69 14.64 -11.00
N LYS A 109 14.99 15.80 -10.42
CA LYS A 109 16.08 15.95 -9.43
C LYS A 109 15.72 15.48 -8.03
N LEU A 110 14.42 15.38 -7.71
CA LEU A 110 13.98 15.22 -6.32
C LEU A 110 13.19 13.95 -6.06
N ASN A 111 12.69 13.24 -7.10
CA ASN A 111 11.87 12.05 -6.91
C ASN A 111 12.62 10.91 -6.20
N PHE A 112 11.89 10.05 -5.48
CA PHE A 112 12.47 8.92 -4.75
C PHE A 112 12.78 7.69 -5.64
N PHE A 113 12.32 7.67 -6.87
CA PHE A 113 12.56 6.54 -7.76
C PHE A 113 13.99 6.54 -8.30
N ASP A 114 14.46 7.68 -8.76
CA ASP A 114 15.76 7.83 -9.41
C ASP A 114 16.84 8.31 -8.43
N ASN A 115 16.45 9.09 -7.42
CA ASN A 115 17.40 9.73 -6.50
C ASN A 115 17.53 8.96 -5.18
N PRO A 116 18.68 9.05 -4.51
CA PRO A 116 18.83 8.53 -3.15
C PRO A 116 17.89 9.25 -2.19
N TYR A 117 17.51 8.59 -1.10
CA TYR A 117 16.69 9.18 -0.04
C TYR A 117 17.25 8.81 1.33
N CYS A 118 16.84 9.56 2.36
CA CYS A 118 17.30 9.34 3.72
C CYS A 118 16.63 8.10 4.33
N GLU A 119 17.41 7.07 4.64
CA GLU A 119 16.95 5.82 5.27
C GLU A 119 16.98 5.88 6.81
N GLU A 120 17.55 6.93 7.41
CA GLU A 120 17.70 7.04 8.88
C GLU A 120 16.35 7.18 9.59
N VAL A 121 15.37 7.82 8.95
CA VAL A 121 13.98 7.89 9.48
C VAL A 121 13.38 6.49 9.59
N GLY A 122 13.55 5.66 8.56
CA GLY A 122 13.09 4.29 8.57
C GLY A 122 13.77 3.43 9.65
N LYS A 123 15.07 3.63 9.89
CA LYS A 123 15.79 2.96 10.98
C LYS A 123 15.21 3.30 12.34
N ALA A 124 14.83 4.56 12.57
CA ALA A 124 14.21 4.97 13.83
C ALA A 124 12.87 4.24 14.08
N PHE A 125 12.07 3.95 13.04
CA PHE A 125 10.85 3.13 13.17
C PHE A 125 11.15 1.70 13.60
N PHE A 126 12.31 1.14 13.23
CA PHE A 126 12.74 -0.19 13.63
C PHE A 126 13.39 -0.23 15.02
N GLY A 127 13.32 0.87 15.79
CA GLY A 127 13.84 0.90 17.17
C GLY A 127 15.37 0.93 17.27
N ILE A 128 16.05 1.33 16.20
CA ILE A 128 17.49 1.59 16.26
C ILE A 128 17.67 2.95 16.94
N TRP A 129 17.93 2.91 18.24
CA TRP A 129 17.95 4.05 19.15
C TRP A 129 19.12 5.01 18.90
N GLU A 130 20.14 4.58 18.20
CA GLU A 130 21.26 5.41 17.74
C GLU A 130 21.03 5.89 16.30
N VAL A 131 20.02 6.73 16.11
CA VAL A 131 19.94 7.54 14.89
C VAL A 131 21.13 8.50 14.92
N ASN A 132 22.13 8.22 14.10
CA ASN A 132 23.30 9.08 14.01
C ASN A 132 22.90 10.41 13.37
N LYS A 133 22.59 11.39 14.23
CA LYS A 133 22.22 12.77 13.83
C LYS A 133 23.30 13.40 12.93
N GLU A 134 24.54 13.00 13.09
CA GLU A 134 25.67 13.44 12.26
C GLU A 134 25.59 12.86 10.84
N LYS A 135 25.15 11.60 10.65
CA LYS A 135 24.95 11.03 9.31
C LYS A 135 23.78 11.71 8.57
N ILE A 136 22.73 12.08 9.28
CA ILE A 136 21.65 12.89 8.71
C ILE A 136 22.22 14.22 8.23
N ARG A 137 23.11 14.84 9.03
CA ARG A 137 23.77 16.10 8.73
C ARG A 137 24.82 15.99 7.62
N THR A 138 25.59 14.90 7.57
CA THR A 138 26.65 14.69 6.56
C THR A 138 26.13 14.30 5.18
N HIS A 139 24.98 13.66 5.04
CA HIS A 139 24.33 13.53 3.74
C HIS A 139 23.84 14.91 3.23
N ALA A 140 23.48 15.79 4.15
CA ALA A 140 23.16 17.19 3.85
C ALA A 140 24.38 17.99 3.38
N GLU A 141 25.53 17.77 4.02
CA GLU A 141 26.76 18.56 3.79
C GLU A 141 27.60 18.04 2.61
N LYS A 142 27.45 16.78 2.18
CA LYS A 142 28.24 16.21 1.09
C LYS A 142 27.76 16.54 -0.33
N GLY A 143 26.80 17.47 -0.47
CA GLY A 143 26.67 18.25 -1.69
C GLY A 143 26.46 17.48 -3.00
N GLU A 144 25.82 16.31 -2.97
CA GLU A 144 25.33 15.69 -4.22
C GLU A 144 24.08 16.40 -4.76
N LEU A 145 23.55 17.34 -4.00
CA LEU A 145 22.55 18.33 -4.41
C LEU A 145 23.23 19.70 -4.35
N ASP A 146 23.25 20.38 -5.48
CA ASP A 146 23.75 21.76 -5.66
C ASP A 146 23.56 22.59 -4.38
N GLY A 147 24.68 23.11 -3.83
CA GLY A 147 24.83 23.71 -2.49
C GLY A 147 23.95 24.91 -2.14
N SER A 148 22.76 24.99 -2.68
CA SER A 148 21.74 26.01 -2.41
C SER A 148 20.51 25.48 -1.64
N LEU A 149 20.44 24.20 -1.31
CA LEU A 149 19.34 23.63 -0.53
C LEU A 149 19.68 23.68 0.96
N ASP A 150 18.83 24.35 1.72
CA ASP A 150 18.87 24.43 3.17
C ASP A 150 18.92 23.00 3.78
N THR A 151 19.84 22.78 4.74
CA THR A 151 20.07 21.50 5.41
C THR A 151 18.82 20.92 6.09
N SER A 152 17.84 21.77 6.43
CA SER A 152 16.52 21.35 6.91
C SER A 152 15.70 20.62 5.84
N SER A 153 15.98 20.80 4.55
CA SER A 153 15.24 20.21 3.43
C SER A 153 15.59 18.75 3.17
N LEU A 154 16.75 18.26 3.61
CA LEU A 154 17.22 16.89 3.36
C LEU A 154 16.56 15.82 4.26
N ILE A 155 16.05 16.24 5.38
CA ILE A 155 15.38 15.37 6.35
C ILE A 155 13.97 15.03 5.88
N SER A 156 13.32 15.92 5.15
CA SER A 156 12.05 15.67 4.48
C SER A 156 12.17 14.66 3.32
N PHE A 157 13.39 14.26 2.99
CA PHE A 157 13.70 13.38 1.88
C PHE A 157 13.71 11.91 2.29
N SER A 158 12.65 11.49 3.01
CA SER A 158 12.43 10.09 3.37
C SER A 158 11.04 9.60 2.95
N PRO A 159 10.94 8.52 2.15
CA PRO A 159 9.66 7.93 1.77
C PRO A 159 8.91 7.33 2.97
N ASP A 160 9.59 7.08 4.09
CA ASP A 160 8.96 6.54 5.30
C ASP A 160 7.91 7.49 5.88
N LEU A 161 8.08 8.78 5.70
CA LEU A 161 7.16 9.82 6.17
C LEU A 161 5.82 9.84 5.43
N THR A 162 5.76 9.29 4.23
CA THR A 162 4.57 9.21 3.37
C THR A 162 4.12 7.76 3.12
N THR A 163 4.50 6.84 4.00
CA THR A 163 4.12 5.42 3.91
C THR A 163 2.97 5.13 4.85
N ASN A 164 1.85 4.66 4.31
CA ASN A 164 0.65 4.35 5.09
C ASN A 164 0.76 3.01 5.86
N GLY A 165 -0.15 2.78 6.81
CA GLY A 165 -0.30 1.55 7.59
C GLY A 165 0.28 1.62 9.00
N ILE A 166 -0.21 0.76 9.89
CA ILE A 166 0.01 0.80 11.36
C ILE A 166 1.34 0.17 11.75
N LEU A 167 1.74 -0.90 11.07
CA LEU A 167 2.95 -1.66 11.41
C LEU A 167 4.23 -0.84 11.21
N ILE A 168 5.27 -1.24 11.94
CA ILE A 168 6.63 -0.79 11.72
C ILE A 168 7.04 -1.13 10.29
N LYS A 169 7.43 -0.14 9.51
CA LYS A 169 7.91 -0.35 8.15
C LYS A 169 8.89 0.73 7.75
N LYS A 170 9.80 0.36 6.85
CA LYS A 170 10.76 1.27 6.24
C LYS A 170 11.03 0.93 4.78
N TRP A 171 11.42 1.93 4.04
CA TRP A 171 11.96 1.78 2.71
C TRP A 171 13.49 1.70 2.73
N LYS A 172 14.04 0.87 1.87
CA LYS A 172 15.47 0.77 1.62
C LYS A 172 15.72 0.58 0.14
N LYS A 173 16.74 1.25 -0.39
CA LYS A 173 17.13 1.10 -1.79
C LYS A 173 18.17 0.00 -1.92
N GLU A 174 17.87 -1.05 -2.68
CA GLU A 174 18.76 -2.18 -2.96
C GLU A 174 18.94 -2.29 -4.47
N ASP A 175 20.18 -2.20 -4.93
CA ASP A 175 20.51 -2.24 -6.37
C ASP A 175 19.65 -1.30 -7.23
N GLY A 176 19.37 -0.10 -6.71
CA GLY A 176 18.54 0.89 -7.37
C GLY A 176 17.01 0.68 -7.22
N ILE A 177 16.57 -0.43 -6.63
CA ILE A 177 15.15 -0.75 -6.44
C ILE A 177 14.73 -0.43 -5.01
N SER A 178 13.62 0.31 -4.86
CA SER A 178 13.04 0.55 -3.54
C SER A 178 12.34 -0.71 -3.02
N CYS A 179 12.77 -1.20 -1.85
CA CYS A 179 12.19 -2.35 -1.16
C CYS A 179 11.51 -1.91 0.13
N LEU A 180 10.30 -2.39 0.37
CA LEU A 180 9.57 -2.16 1.61
C LEU A 180 9.87 -3.31 2.58
N TYR A 181 10.30 -2.95 3.78
CA TYR A 181 10.49 -3.85 4.92
C TYR A 181 9.36 -3.61 5.91
N LYS A 182 8.65 -4.66 6.28
CA LYS A 182 7.60 -4.61 7.30
C LYS A 182 8.01 -5.50 8.46
N GLY A 183 8.16 -4.90 9.64
CA GLY A 183 8.44 -5.62 10.86
C GLY A 183 7.19 -6.26 11.46
N ALA A 184 7.39 -7.11 12.44
CA ALA A 184 6.31 -7.62 13.28
C ALA A 184 5.81 -6.51 14.19
N GLY A 185 4.48 -6.47 14.43
CA GLY A 185 3.90 -5.58 15.42
C GLY A 185 4.21 -6.05 16.84
N ILE A 186 4.20 -5.13 17.82
CA ILE A 186 4.41 -5.44 19.23
C ILE A 186 3.41 -6.51 19.73
N LYS A 187 2.23 -6.56 19.15
CA LYS A 187 1.16 -7.49 19.54
C LYS A 187 1.05 -8.73 18.65
N ILE A 188 1.60 -8.71 17.44
CA ILE A 188 1.41 -9.78 16.45
C ILE A 188 2.70 -9.98 15.67
N ASP A 189 3.45 -10.98 16.09
CA ASP A 189 4.71 -11.38 15.47
C ASP A 189 4.51 -12.24 14.19
N GLN A 190 3.26 -12.44 13.80
CA GLN A 190 2.87 -13.36 12.73
C GLN A 190 2.83 -12.69 11.34
N GLU A 191 2.62 -11.39 11.24
CA GLU A 191 2.33 -10.75 9.95
C GLU A 191 3.42 -10.96 8.90
N PRO A 192 4.73 -10.89 9.22
CA PRO A 192 5.77 -11.15 8.22
C PRO A 192 5.69 -12.54 7.61
N ILE A 193 5.49 -13.58 8.42
CA ILE A 193 5.35 -14.95 7.89
C ILE A 193 4.05 -15.11 7.11
N SER A 194 2.96 -14.49 7.56
CA SER A 194 1.67 -14.55 6.86
C SER A 194 1.74 -13.96 5.45
N GLU A 195 2.42 -12.83 5.25
CA GLU A 195 2.63 -12.25 3.92
C GLU A 195 3.42 -13.19 2.99
N VAL A 196 4.47 -13.83 3.51
CA VAL A 196 5.28 -14.75 2.72
C VAL A 196 4.49 -16.01 2.38
N LEU A 197 3.80 -16.63 3.35
CA LEU A 197 2.95 -17.80 3.11
C LEU A 197 1.82 -17.49 2.12
N ALA A 198 1.19 -16.31 2.24
CA ALA A 198 0.17 -15.86 1.30
C ALA A 198 0.74 -15.74 -0.13
N SER A 199 1.91 -15.11 -0.29
CA SER A 199 2.53 -14.99 -1.62
C SER A 199 2.90 -16.35 -2.21
N MET A 200 3.34 -17.33 -1.39
CA MET A 200 3.61 -18.71 -1.85
C MET A 200 2.34 -19.43 -2.34
N VAL A 201 1.20 -19.20 -1.68
CA VAL A 201 -0.09 -19.74 -2.14
C VAL A 201 -0.58 -19.04 -3.40
N LEU A 202 -0.53 -17.71 -3.43
CA LEU A 202 -0.95 -16.92 -4.60
C LEU A 202 -0.14 -17.28 -5.85
N LYS A 203 1.16 -17.54 -5.70
CA LYS A 203 2.02 -18.05 -6.79
C LYS A 203 1.52 -19.37 -7.36
N GLN A 204 1.09 -20.28 -6.52
CA GLN A 204 0.55 -21.57 -6.95
C GLN A 204 -0.84 -21.44 -7.58
N LEU A 205 -1.69 -20.53 -7.09
CA LEU A 205 -3.00 -20.27 -7.69
C LEU A 205 -2.90 -19.65 -9.08
N ASN A 206 -1.93 -18.79 -9.31
CA ASN A 206 -1.64 -18.13 -10.60
C ASN A 206 -2.89 -17.52 -11.28
N LEU A 207 -3.73 -16.84 -10.50
CA LEU A 207 -4.98 -16.22 -10.98
C LEU A 207 -4.86 -14.72 -11.23
N LEU A 208 -4.04 -14.03 -10.42
CA LEU A 208 -3.80 -12.59 -10.47
C LEU A 208 -2.33 -12.31 -10.19
N ASP A 209 -1.85 -11.17 -10.66
CA ASP A 209 -0.56 -10.64 -10.26
C ASP A 209 -0.58 -10.34 -8.75
N PHE A 210 0.53 -10.56 -8.09
CA PHE A 210 0.69 -10.34 -6.66
C PHE A 210 2.10 -9.90 -6.33
N VAL A 211 2.27 -9.25 -5.18
CA VAL A 211 3.58 -8.87 -4.66
C VAL A 211 4.23 -10.06 -3.98
N GLU A 212 5.41 -10.45 -4.44
CA GLU A 212 6.21 -11.50 -3.79
C GLU A 212 6.87 -10.96 -2.52
N TYR A 213 6.74 -11.71 -1.44
CA TYR A 213 7.38 -11.40 -0.16
C TYR A 213 8.43 -12.44 0.18
N SER A 214 9.49 -11.99 0.84
CA SER A 214 10.54 -12.85 1.41
C SER A 214 10.76 -12.51 2.89
N LEU A 215 11.14 -13.51 3.70
CA LEU A 215 11.56 -13.27 5.07
C LEU A 215 13.01 -12.82 5.10
N VAL A 216 13.29 -11.78 5.86
CA VAL A 216 14.63 -11.24 6.09
C VAL A 216 14.78 -10.82 7.55
N ILE A 217 16.02 -10.80 8.03
CA ILE A 217 16.35 -10.18 9.32
C ILE A 217 16.87 -8.79 9.03
N GLU A 218 16.20 -7.79 9.55
CA GLU A 218 16.60 -6.39 9.44
C GLU A 218 16.62 -5.78 10.83
N SER A 219 17.75 -5.19 11.23
CA SER A 219 17.90 -4.58 12.55
C SER A 219 17.54 -5.53 13.72
N MET A 220 17.97 -6.78 13.64
CA MET A 220 17.65 -7.88 14.57
C MET A 220 16.17 -8.24 14.68
N GLN A 221 15.34 -7.75 13.78
CA GLN A 221 13.92 -8.09 13.71
C GLN A 221 13.64 -8.91 12.45
N LEU A 222 12.72 -9.86 12.58
CA LEU A 222 12.24 -10.63 11.44
C LEU A 222 11.20 -9.80 10.69
N CYS A 223 11.42 -9.64 9.39
CA CYS A 223 10.60 -8.77 8.54
C CYS A 223 10.15 -9.51 7.27
N SER A 224 9.01 -9.14 6.75
CA SER A 224 8.69 -9.39 5.35
C SER A 224 9.28 -8.26 4.50
N LYS A 225 9.89 -8.65 3.37
CA LYS A 225 10.45 -7.73 2.38
C LYS A 225 9.80 -7.94 1.03
N CYS A 226 9.42 -6.84 0.37
CA CYS A 226 8.95 -6.86 -1.00
C CYS A 226 9.52 -5.70 -1.81
N LYS A 227 9.58 -5.88 -3.13
CA LYS A 227 9.92 -4.79 -4.06
C LYS A 227 8.74 -3.85 -4.23
N ASN A 228 9.03 -2.58 -4.43
CA ASN A 228 8.00 -1.63 -4.86
C ASN A 228 7.48 -2.03 -6.25
N PHE A 229 6.17 -2.15 -6.38
CA PHE A 229 5.53 -2.41 -7.67
C PHE A 229 5.20 -1.12 -8.43
N ILE A 230 5.35 0.03 -7.81
CA ILE A 230 5.22 1.33 -8.45
C ILE A 230 6.57 1.78 -8.97
N THR A 231 6.56 2.32 -10.18
CA THR A 231 7.74 2.81 -10.90
C THR A 231 7.69 4.34 -11.04
N ARG A 232 8.75 4.93 -11.58
CA ARG A 232 8.78 6.38 -11.88
C ARG A 232 7.68 6.84 -12.86
N ASP A 233 7.08 5.92 -13.62
CA ASP A 233 6.06 6.24 -14.62
C ASP A 233 4.66 5.79 -14.23
N THR A 234 4.50 5.19 -13.07
CA THR A 234 3.22 4.68 -12.59
C THR A 234 2.87 5.20 -11.22
N GLU A 235 1.61 5.10 -10.86
CA GLU A 235 1.10 5.41 -9.51
C GLU A 235 0.00 4.42 -9.12
N PHE A 236 -0.10 4.16 -7.81
CA PHE A 236 -1.16 3.34 -7.25
C PHE A 236 -2.39 4.19 -6.97
N VAL A 237 -3.54 3.75 -7.48
CA VAL A 237 -4.84 4.36 -7.19
C VAL A 237 -5.68 3.36 -6.42
N PRO A 238 -5.92 3.57 -5.11
CA PRO A 238 -6.77 2.71 -4.31
C PRO A 238 -8.20 2.58 -4.88
N ALA A 239 -8.82 1.42 -4.75
CA ALA A 239 -10.21 1.20 -5.18
C ALA A 239 -11.17 2.24 -4.57
N SER A 240 -10.95 2.61 -3.30
CA SER A 240 -11.72 3.66 -2.63
C SER A 240 -11.69 5.02 -3.34
N HIS A 241 -10.61 5.35 -4.05
CA HIS A 241 -10.51 6.62 -4.77
C HIS A 241 -11.36 6.62 -6.05
N VAL A 242 -11.45 5.49 -6.74
CA VAL A 242 -12.30 5.32 -7.92
C VAL A 242 -13.77 5.27 -7.52
N MET A 243 -14.11 4.46 -6.53
CA MET A 243 -15.50 4.32 -6.06
C MET A 243 -16.05 5.63 -5.53
N ARG A 244 -15.23 6.46 -4.90
CA ARG A 244 -15.64 7.79 -4.41
C ARG A 244 -16.13 8.76 -5.52
N LEU A 245 -15.78 8.51 -6.76
CA LEU A 245 -16.26 9.33 -7.89
C LEU A 245 -17.76 9.16 -8.15
N PHE A 246 -18.37 8.12 -7.58
CA PHE A 246 -19.75 7.74 -7.80
C PHE A 246 -20.50 7.59 -6.48
N LYS A 247 -21.82 7.73 -6.53
CA LYS A 247 -22.69 7.43 -5.40
C LYS A 247 -23.07 5.95 -5.44
N GLN A 248 -22.95 5.26 -4.31
CA GLN A 248 -23.46 3.89 -4.18
C GLN A 248 -24.98 3.90 -4.19
N ASN A 249 -25.61 2.97 -4.94
CA ASN A 249 -27.05 2.83 -4.98
C ASN A 249 -27.55 2.17 -3.69
N GLU A 250 -28.82 2.42 -3.35
CA GLU A 250 -29.45 1.76 -2.19
C GLU A 250 -29.51 0.24 -2.40
N GLY A 251 -29.05 -0.51 -1.41
CA GLY A 251 -28.99 -1.98 -1.47
C GLY A 251 -27.89 -2.57 -2.35
N GLU A 252 -27.09 -1.76 -3.02
CA GLU A 252 -25.97 -2.24 -3.82
C GLU A 252 -24.83 -2.72 -2.91
N ASP A 253 -24.40 -3.97 -3.06
CA ASP A 253 -23.24 -4.47 -2.34
C ASP A 253 -21.92 -3.91 -2.89
N LEU A 254 -20.85 -4.05 -2.09
CA LEU A 254 -19.57 -3.44 -2.38
C LEU A 254 -18.90 -3.98 -3.67
N MET A 255 -19.08 -5.27 -3.97
CA MET A 255 -18.53 -5.90 -5.18
C MET A 255 -19.20 -5.33 -6.43
N ASN A 256 -20.53 -5.24 -6.43
CA ASN A 256 -21.30 -4.67 -7.55
C ASN A 256 -21.03 -3.19 -7.72
N PHE A 257 -20.92 -2.44 -6.61
CA PHE A 257 -20.55 -1.03 -6.67
C PHE A 257 -19.16 -0.81 -7.27
N PHE A 258 -18.17 -1.65 -6.91
CA PHE A 258 -16.84 -1.61 -7.52
C PHE A 258 -16.92 -1.87 -9.04
N ILE A 259 -17.62 -2.95 -9.46
CA ILE A 259 -17.75 -3.31 -10.87
C ILE A 259 -18.42 -2.17 -11.65
N ARG A 260 -19.52 -1.60 -11.14
CA ARG A 260 -20.21 -0.48 -11.76
C ARG A 260 -19.32 0.76 -11.88
N SER A 261 -18.60 1.11 -10.80
CA SER A 261 -17.67 2.25 -10.80
C SER A 261 -16.57 2.09 -11.86
N CYS A 262 -16.07 0.88 -12.06
CA CYS A 262 -15.10 0.57 -13.11
C CYS A 262 -15.71 0.70 -14.51
N ASN A 263 -16.94 0.22 -14.71
CA ASN A 263 -17.63 0.29 -15.99
C ASN A 263 -17.90 1.75 -16.41
N GLU A 264 -18.29 2.62 -15.47
CA GLU A 264 -18.47 4.06 -15.72
C GLU A 264 -17.17 4.74 -16.21
N LEU A 265 -16.02 4.27 -15.73
CA LEU A 265 -14.70 4.74 -16.18
C LEU A 265 -14.15 3.92 -17.36
N LYS A 266 -14.91 3.00 -17.92
CA LYS A 266 -14.51 2.10 -19.03
C LYS A 266 -13.29 1.23 -18.70
N ILE A 267 -13.09 0.91 -17.42
CA ILE A 267 -12.01 -0.02 -16.96
C ILE A 267 -12.50 -1.44 -17.21
N LYS A 268 -11.85 -2.13 -18.12
CA LYS A 268 -12.22 -3.50 -18.52
C LYS A 268 -11.74 -4.53 -17.51
N GLY A 269 -12.48 -5.64 -17.37
CA GLY A 269 -12.06 -6.81 -16.59
C GLY A 269 -12.32 -6.68 -15.08
N ALA A 270 -13.08 -5.70 -14.61
CA ALA A 270 -13.35 -5.47 -13.20
C ALA A 270 -14.04 -6.65 -12.51
N GLU A 271 -15.03 -7.27 -13.16
CA GLU A 271 -15.72 -8.43 -12.62
C GLU A 271 -14.79 -9.62 -12.45
N ASP A 272 -13.97 -9.90 -13.46
CA ASP A 272 -12.99 -10.99 -13.42
C ASP A 272 -11.94 -10.76 -12.31
N TYR A 273 -11.41 -9.54 -12.22
CA TYR A 273 -10.44 -9.17 -11.21
C TYR A 273 -10.99 -9.32 -9.79
N ILE A 274 -12.14 -8.71 -9.50
CA ILE A 274 -12.69 -8.68 -8.14
C ILE A 274 -13.09 -10.09 -7.65
N LYS A 275 -13.67 -10.92 -8.52
CA LYS A 275 -14.05 -12.29 -8.18
C LYS A 275 -12.84 -13.19 -7.97
N LYS A 276 -11.78 -13.04 -8.75
CA LYS A 276 -10.51 -13.75 -8.51
C LYS A 276 -9.86 -13.29 -7.20
N MET A 277 -9.86 -11.99 -6.90
CA MET A 277 -9.31 -11.45 -5.66
C MET A 277 -10.03 -12.02 -4.43
N ILE A 278 -11.37 -11.96 -4.43
CA ILE A 278 -12.18 -12.51 -3.33
C ILE A 278 -11.93 -14.02 -3.16
N TYR A 279 -11.77 -14.76 -4.27
CA TYR A 279 -11.41 -16.17 -4.21
C TYR A 279 -10.01 -16.40 -3.64
N CYS A 280 -9.02 -15.62 -4.05
CA CYS A 280 -7.66 -15.68 -3.50
C CYS A 280 -7.67 -15.42 -1.98
N ASP A 281 -8.34 -14.36 -1.54
CA ASP A 281 -8.49 -14.04 -0.11
C ASP A 281 -9.23 -15.14 0.65
N TYR A 282 -10.25 -15.75 0.06
CA TYR A 282 -10.89 -16.93 0.63
C TYR A 282 -9.91 -18.10 0.81
N VAL A 283 -9.06 -18.37 -0.18
CA VAL A 283 -8.09 -19.48 -0.08
C VAL A 283 -7.08 -19.22 1.03
N ILE A 284 -6.46 -18.05 1.08
CA ILE A 284 -5.44 -17.72 2.10
C ILE A 284 -6.03 -17.32 3.46
N GLY A 285 -7.36 -17.17 3.54
CA GLY A 285 -8.03 -16.73 4.77
C GLY A 285 -7.70 -15.29 5.15
N ASN A 286 -7.46 -14.41 4.18
CA ASN A 286 -7.24 -12.99 4.42
C ASN A 286 -8.56 -12.30 4.80
N THR A 287 -8.56 -11.59 5.91
CA THR A 287 -9.76 -10.93 6.46
C THR A 287 -9.71 -9.40 6.38
N ASP A 288 -8.61 -8.82 5.91
CA ASP A 288 -8.40 -7.37 5.90
C ASP A 288 -8.18 -6.82 4.47
N ARG A 289 -8.92 -7.32 3.48
CA ARG A 289 -8.90 -6.77 2.13
C ARG A 289 -9.78 -5.52 2.03
N HIS A 290 -9.39 -4.44 2.70
CA HIS A 290 -10.11 -3.17 2.60
C HIS A 290 -9.82 -2.45 1.27
N LEU A 291 -10.64 -1.43 0.95
CA LEU A 291 -10.57 -0.68 -0.32
C LEU A 291 -9.27 0.11 -0.56
N GLY A 292 -8.37 0.12 0.38
CA GLY A 292 -7.01 0.68 0.26
C GLY A 292 -5.96 -0.37 -0.13
N ASN A 293 -6.24 -1.67 0.03
CA ASN A 293 -5.30 -2.78 -0.18
C ASN A 293 -5.49 -3.47 -1.55
N PHE A 294 -6.24 -2.87 -2.44
CA PHE A 294 -6.35 -3.22 -3.85
C PHE A 294 -6.77 -1.99 -4.66
N GLY A 295 -6.63 -2.03 -5.97
CA GLY A 295 -6.95 -0.92 -6.83
C GLY A 295 -6.28 -1.03 -8.19
N PHE A 296 -5.73 0.09 -8.65
CA PHE A 296 -5.32 0.25 -10.04
C PHE A 296 -3.90 0.80 -10.15
N ILE A 297 -3.27 0.47 -11.27
CA ILE A 297 -2.08 1.15 -11.75
C ILE A 297 -2.52 2.21 -12.75
N ARG A 298 -2.07 3.44 -12.52
CA ARG A 298 -2.30 4.59 -13.39
C ARG A 298 -0.96 5.01 -13.98
N ASP A 299 -0.94 5.26 -15.27
CA ASP A 299 0.21 5.87 -15.94
C ASP A 299 0.31 7.35 -15.55
N ALA A 300 1.44 7.76 -14.97
CA ALA A 300 1.65 9.12 -14.48
C ALA A 300 1.86 10.14 -15.61
N ASN A 301 2.21 9.69 -16.82
CA ASN A 301 2.45 10.58 -17.97
C ASN A 301 1.15 10.88 -18.71
N THR A 302 0.24 9.90 -18.84
CA THR A 302 -1.05 10.04 -19.52
C THR A 302 -2.22 10.30 -18.58
N ALA A 303 -2.08 9.96 -17.30
CA ALA A 303 -3.12 9.95 -16.28
C ALA A 303 -4.24 8.92 -16.55
N GLU A 304 -3.98 7.89 -17.32
CA GLU A 304 -4.92 6.81 -17.64
C GLU A 304 -4.69 5.60 -16.72
N ILE A 305 -5.76 4.93 -16.33
CA ILE A 305 -5.68 3.64 -15.65
C ILE A 305 -5.27 2.59 -16.68
N ILE A 306 -4.12 1.94 -16.44
CA ILE A 306 -3.55 0.96 -17.37
C ILE A 306 -3.74 -0.49 -16.92
N GLY A 307 -4.22 -0.72 -15.72
CA GLY A 307 -4.51 -2.07 -15.21
C GLY A 307 -4.85 -2.09 -13.74
N PHE A 308 -5.06 -3.29 -13.21
CA PHE A 308 -5.23 -3.51 -11.78
C PHE A 308 -3.86 -3.65 -11.10
N ALA A 309 -3.79 -3.19 -9.86
CA ALA A 309 -2.60 -3.39 -9.04
C ALA A 309 -2.44 -4.87 -8.68
N PRO A 310 -1.20 -5.39 -8.55
CA PRO A 310 -0.97 -6.72 -8.01
C PRO A 310 -1.56 -6.81 -6.59
N LEU A 311 -1.95 -8.01 -6.16
CA LEU A 311 -2.41 -8.21 -4.78
C LEU A 311 -1.24 -7.99 -3.80
N PHE A 312 -1.45 -7.20 -2.77
CA PHE A 312 -0.46 -6.90 -1.75
C PHE A 312 -1.12 -6.81 -0.37
N ASP A 313 -0.32 -6.68 0.68
CA ASP A 313 -0.78 -6.49 2.06
C ASP A 313 -1.71 -7.61 2.53
N SER A 314 -1.18 -8.84 2.52
CA SER A 314 -1.89 -10.05 2.97
C SER A 314 -1.41 -10.52 4.36
N GLY A 315 -0.91 -9.62 5.21
CA GLY A 315 -0.43 -9.91 6.56
C GLY A 315 -1.50 -10.48 7.49
N SER A 316 -2.77 -10.17 7.19
CA SER A 316 -3.92 -10.73 7.90
C SER A 316 -4.36 -12.12 7.40
N ALA A 317 -3.61 -12.76 6.50
CA ALA A 317 -3.85 -14.15 6.11
C ALA A 317 -3.41 -15.11 7.22
N PHE A 318 -4.03 -16.29 7.26
CA PHE A 318 -3.69 -17.37 8.21
C PHE A 318 -3.68 -16.94 9.67
N GLN A 319 -4.65 -16.10 10.08
CA GLN A 319 -4.67 -15.54 11.45
C GLN A 319 -4.76 -16.62 12.53
N LEU A 320 -3.84 -16.52 13.51
CA LEU A 320 -3.79 -17.39 14.68
C LEU A 320 -4.83 -17.04 15.76
N ARG A 321 -5.53 -15.92 15.63
CA ARG A 321 -6.52 -15.49 16.61
C ARG A 321 -7.86 -16.16 16.37
N SER A 322 -8.34 -16.92 17.37
CA SER A 322 -9.61 -17.64 17.32
C SER A 322 -10.84 -16.85 17.78
N ASN A 323 -10.67 -15.70 18.46
CA ASN A 323 -11.74 -15.08 19.26
C ASN A 323 -12.02 -13.59 19.01
N GLU A 324 -11.35 -12.93 18.09
CA GLU A 324 -11.77 -11.59 17.70
C GLU A 324 -12.64 -11.72 16.43
N SER A 325 -13.82 -11.14 16.45
CA SER A 325 -14.67 -10.97 15.27
C SER A 325 -13.77 -10.47 14.13
N PRO A 326 -13.86 -11.06 12.92
CA PRO A 326 -13.07 -10.58 11.80
C PRO A 326 -13.32 -9.09 11.67
N ALA A 327 -12.29 -8.29 11.95
CA ALA A 327 -12.36 -6.86 11.75
C ALA A 327 -12.65 -6.69 10.26
N PHE A 328 -13.88 -6.28 9.94
CA PHE A 328 -14.33 -5.87 8.63
C PHE A 328 -14.16 -6.90 7.48
N VAL A 329 -15.10 -7.82 7.37
CA VAL A 329 -15.32 -8.54 6.11
C VAL A 329 -15.96 -7.54 5.13
N TYR A 330 -15.15 -6.95 4.26
CA TYR A 330 -15.62 -5.97 3.25
C TYR A 330 -16.53 -6.61 2.19
N PHE A 331 -16.40 -7.93 1.95
CA PHE A 331 -17.21 -8.68 1.00
C PHE A 331 -18.09 -9.69 1.72
N SER A 332 -19.37 -9.72 1.37
CA SER A 332 -20.36 -10.60 2.00
C SER A 332 -20.09 -12.10 1.73
N GLU A 333 -20.74 -12.98 2.50
CA GLU A 333 -20.69 -14.43 2.24
C GLU A 333 -21.28 -14.76 0.85
N GLU A 334 -22.24 -13.97 0.36
CA GLU A 334 -22.81 -14.08 -0.97
C GLU A 334 -21.77 -13.76 -2.04
N ASN A 335 -21.04 -12.65 -1.89
CA ASN A 335 -19.94 -12.28 -2.80
C ASN A 335 -18.88 -13.38 -2.84
N LYS A 336 -18.57 -13.98 -1.70
CA LYS A 336 -17.61 -15.09 -1.58
C LYS A 336 -18.09 -16.33 -2.33
N LYS A 337 -19.36 -16.74 -2.14
CA LYS A 337 -19.97 -17.87 -2.87
C LYS A 337 -19.98 -17.62 -4.38
N GLU A 338 -20.32 -16.42 -4.79
CA GLU A 338 -20.31 -16.00 -6.19
C GLU A 338 -18.92 -16.07 -6.80
N ALA A 339 -17.90 -15.54 -6.12
CA ALA A 339 -16.51 -15.61 -6.55
C ALA A 339 -16.00 -17.04 -6.70
N ILE A 340 -16.31 -17.92 -5.73
CA ILE A 340 -15.96 -19.34 -5.78
C ILE A 340 -16.62 -20.01 -7.00
N LYS A 341 -17.93 -19.77 -7.23
CA LYS A 341 -18.65 -20.32 -8.38
C LYS A 341 -18.07 -19.83 -9.71
N TYR A 342 -17.74 -18.53 -9.78
CA TYR A 342 -17.12 -17.91 -10.95
C TYR A 342 -15.76 -18.54 -11.28
N VAL A 343 -14.87 -18.66 -10.30
CA VAL A 343 -13.54 -19.26 -10.48
C VAL A 343 -13.66 -20.74 -10.83
N LYS A 344 -14.55 -21.49 -10.19
CA LYS A 344 -14.83 -22.91 -10.54
C LYS A 344 -15.27 -23.04 -12.00
N LYS A 345 -16.15 -22.17 -12.47
CA LYS A 345 -16.65 -22.19 -13.85
C LYS A 345 -15.58 -21.85 -14.88
N ASN A 346 -14.81 -20.78 -14.64
CA ASN A 346 -13.95 -20.17 -15.67
C ASN A 346 -12.48 -20.59 -15.57
N TYR A 347 -12.01 -20.97 -14.38
CA TYR A 347 -10.58 -21.18 -14.09
C TYR A 347 -10.23 -22.54 -13.50
N LYS A 348 -11.18 -23.44 -13.29
CA LYS A 348 -10.97 -24.79 -12.72
C LYS A 348 -9.76 -25.51 -13.34
N LYS A 349 -9.61 -25.47 -14.67
CA LYS A 349 -8.53 -26.15 -15.40
C LYS A 349 -7.15 -25.50 -15.19
N LYS A 350 -7.10 -24.24 -14.76
CA LYS A 350 -5.86 -23.49 -14.49
C LYS A 350 -5.40 -23.62 -13.06
N LEU A 351 -6.30 -23.96 -12.13
CA LEU A 351 -5.97 -24.15 -10.73
C LEU A 351 -5.17 -25.42 -10.51
N PRO A 352 -4.24 -25.42 -9.54
CA PRO A 352 -3.57 -26.64 -9.13
C PRO A 352 -4.59 -27.62 -8.53
N GLN A 353 -4.38 -28.92 -8.70
CA GLN A 353 -5.24 -29.94 -8.06
C GLN A 353 -5.10 -29.89 -6.52
N LYS A 354 -3.92 -29.57 -6.04
CA LYS A 354 -3.58 -29.35 -4.63
C LYS A 354 -2.44 -28.36 -4.49
N LEU A 355 -2.34 -27.70 -3.34
CA LEU A 355 -1.17 -26.87 -3.01
C LEU A 355 0.00 -27.77 -2.58
N THR A 356 1.21 -27.37 -2.98
CA THR A 356 2.46 -27.95 -2.48
C THR A 356 2.81 -27.24 -1.17
N CYS A 357 2.62 -27.92 -0.04
CA CYS A 357 2.72 -27.33 1.29
C CYS A 357 4.10 -27.50 1.95
N SER A 358 4.95 -28.40 1.47
CA SER A 358 6.20 -28.79 2.15
C SER A 358 7.13 -27.62 2.49
N ALA A 359 7.36 -26.70 1.54
CA ALA A 359 8.22 -25.53 1.79
C ALA A 359 7.58 -24.57 2.81
N MET A 360 6.26 -24.38 2.78
CA MET A 360 5.52 -23.55 3.75
C MET A 360 5.58 -24.18 5.16
N GLU A 361 5.36 -25.48 5.27
CA GLU A 361 5.46 -26.22 6.55
C GLU A 361 6.85 -26.15 7.13
N GLN A 362 7.89 -26.29 6.29
CA GLN A 362 9.27 -26.17 6.73
C GLN A 362 9.57 -24.74 7.26
N MET A 363 9.10 -23.73 6.55
CA MET A 363 9.24 -22.32 6.99
C MET A 363 8.56 -22.10 8.35
N ILE A 364 7.34 -22.59 8.55
CA ILE A 364 6.60 -22.49 9.80
C ILE A 364 7.38 -23.16 10.95
N LYS A 365 7.90 -24.39 10.72
CA LYS A 365 8.67 -25.14 11.73
C LYS A 365 9.94 -24.43 12.17
N THR A 366 10.59 -23.72 11.27
CA THR A 366 11.85 -23.00 11.53
C THR A 366 11.66 -21.54 11.92
N TYR A 367 10.42 -21.02 11.93
CA TYR A 367 10.16 -19.63 12.30
C TYR A 367 10.42 -19.41 13.80
N PRO A 368 11.37 -18.51 14.17
CA PRO A 368 11.95 -18.52 15.51
C PRO A 368 10.98 -18.06 16.61
N THR A 369 10.04 -17.19 16.30
CA THR A 369 9.17 -16.54 17.31
C THR A 369 7.86 -17.27 17.57
N LEU A 370 7.52 -18.31 16.78
CA LEU A 370 6.32 -19.11 17.00
C LEU A 370 6.57 -20.21 18.03
N ASN A 371 5.64 -20.38 18.97
CA ASN A 371 5.58 -21.56 19.81
C ASN A 371 4.98 -22.77 19.07
N ASN A 372 4.99 -23.95 19.69
CA ASN A 372 4.52 -25.18 19.02
C ASN A 372 3.04 -25.12 18.66
N ASP A 373 2.18 -24.63 19.55
CA ASP A 373 0.74 -24.53 19.29
C ASP A 373 0.44 -23.58 18.11
N GLN A 374 1.17 -22.48 17.99
CA GLN A 374 1.08 -21.55 16.88
C GLN A 374 1.55 -22.17 15.56
N ARG A 375 2.64 -22.95 15.59
CA ARG A 375 3.14 -23.69 14.42
C ARG A 375 2.11 -24.70 13.94
N ASP A 376 1.56 -25.50 14.85
CA ASP A 376 0.56 -26.52 14.52
C ASP A 376 -0.71 -25.89 13.95
N LEU A 377 -1.16 -24.79 14.53
CA LEU A 377 -2.32 -24.05 14.02
C LEU A 377 -2.07 -23.46 12.62
N LEU A 378 -0.89 -22.88 12.36
CA LEU A 378 -0.54 -22.39 11.02
C LEU A 378 -0.50 -23.51 9.99
N ILE A 379 0.07 -24.65 10.34
CA ILE A 379 0.08 -25.85 9.46
C ILE A 379 -1.35 -26.27 9.15
N GLN A 380 -2.24 -26.34 10.15
CA GLN A 380 -3.65 -26.64 9.95
C GLN A 380 -4.33 -25.61 9.01
N LEU A 381 -4.04 -24.31 9.15
CA LEU A 381 -4.57 -23.26 8.28
C LEU A 381 -4.09 -23.41 6.83
N ILE A 382 -2.83 -23.78 6.60
CA ILE A 382 -2.31 -24.10 5.26
C ILE A 382 -3.01 -25.34 4.69
N GLN A 383 -3.21 -26.39 5.49
CA GLN A 383 -3.95 -27.59 5.05
C GLN A 383 -5.44 -27.26 4.75
N LYS A 384 -6.05 -26.36 5.51
CA LYS A 384 -7.40 -25.85 5.21
C LYS A 384 -7.45 -25.11 3.87
N SER A 385 -6.44 -24.32 3.55
CA SER A 385 -6.30 -23.65 2.24
C SER A 385 -6.15 -24.66 1.11
N ASN A 386 -5.35 -25.71 1.31
CA ASN A 386 -5.23 -26.82 0.38
C ASN A 386 -6.59 -27.52 0.15
N GLY A 387 -7.36 -27.77 1.21
CA GLY A 387 -8.71 -28.30 1.13
C GLY A 387 -9.67 -27.41 0.32
N ARG A 388 -9.57 -26.10 0.45
CA ARG A 388 -10.37 -25.13 -0.33
C ARG A 388 -10.07 -25.21 -1.83
N VAL A 389 -8.80 -25.37 -2.21
CA VAL A 389 -8.38 -25.54 -3.62
C VAL A 389 -8.87 -26.88 -4.17
N LYS A 390 -8.66 -27.99 -3.43
CA LYS A 390 -9.11 -29.34 -3.84
C LYS A 390 -10.60 -29.39 -4.16
N LYS A 391 -11.46 -28.82 -3.30
CA LYS A 391 -12.93 -28.81 -3.51
C LYS A 391 -13.34 -28.17 -4.85
N ILE A 392 -12.53 -27.31 -5.43
CA ILE A 392 -12.82 -26.69 -6.72
C ILE A 392 -12.25 -27.51 -7.87
N SER A 393 -11.06 -28.08 -7.69
CA SER A 393 -10.38 -28.86 -8.71
C SER A 393 -10.96 -30.27 -8.90
N GLU A 394 -11.58 -30.86 -7.88
CA GLU A 394 -12.21 -32.18 -7.97
C GLU A 394 -13.35 -32.18 -8.99
N LYS A 395 -13.43 -33.27 -9.79
CA LYS A 395 -14.60 -33.56 -10.64
C LYS A 395 -15.79 -33.82 -9.71
N GLU A 396 -16.93 -33.19 -9.99
CA GLU A 396 -18.19 -33.72 -9.44
C GLU A 396 -18.29 -35.16 -9.89
N ILE A 397 -18.19 -36.09 -8.94
CA ILE A 397 -18.62 -37.48 -9.17
C ILE A 397 -20.12 -37.35 -9.36
N SER A 398 -20.59 -37.41 -10.62
CA SER A 398 -22.02 -37.49 -10.87
C SER A 398 -22.54 -38.71 -10.06
N PRO A 399 -23.63 -38.56 -9.28
CA PRO A 399 -24.23 -39.71 -8.67
C PRO A 399 -24.58 -40.65 -9.82
N LEU A 400 -23.94 -41.81 -9.82
CA LEU A 400 -24.32 -42.90 -10.70
C LEU A 400 -25.84 -43.08 -10.57
N SER A 401 -26.53 -42.81 -11.67
CA SER A 401 -27.93 -43.18 -11.85
C SER A 401 -28.10 -44.66 -11.45
N LYS A 402 -28.80 -44.85 -10.33
CA LYS A 402 -29.39 -46.16 -10.03
C LYS A 402 -30.71 -46.28 -10.74
#